data_3e5c663c6f6ab526c7eb601c93981091
#
_entry.id   3e5c663c6f6ab526c7eb601c93981091
#
_cell.length_a   1.000
_cell.length_b   1.000
_cell.length_c   1.000
_cell.angle_alpha   90.00
_cell.angle_beta   90.00
_cell.angle_gamma   90.00
#
_symmetry.space_group_name_H-M   'P 1'
#
loop_
_entity.id
_entity.type
_entity.pdbx_description
1 polymer ?
#
loop_
_entity_poly.entity_id
_entity_poly.type
_entity_poly.pdbx_seq_one_letter_code
_entity_poly.pdbx_strand_id
1 'polypeptide(L)'
;MQHWTDSALGNYLLQWEQQRCDEAVADIFGYHSLQLGMPMLQALRSNRMPDRWLALDSSALQDWQAVRRLGNVPSSELPIPSVLVTAPEALPFAEKSLDLVVLPHTLETCEDPHAVLREAARVLMPEGRLVVCGLNPMSLMGVQRRLERRTPYLPGIGWGVGYWRLRDWLSLLALDIEAVQFGCYRPATQSEQWLKRWEFLDRWGHKGWPVLGGVYCVVAVKRVVGMRLIEPSWRSGAAPKGAPVMASKEAAAQPVSSQQGDL
;
A
#
# COMPACT_ATOMS: atom_id res chain seq x y z
N MET A 1 -16.19 19.59 -3.65
CA MET A 1 -14.77 19.30 -3.24
C MET A 1 -13.77 20.39 -3.67
N GLN A 2 -14.03 21.17 -4.70
CA GLN A 2 -13.07 22.14 -5.27
C GLN A 2 -12.59 23.26 -4.33
N HIS A 3 -13.40 23.70 -3.36
CA HIS A 3 -13.04 24.88 -2.55
C HIS A 3 -11.96 24.67 -1.49
N TRP A 4 -11.73 23.46 -1.00
CA TRP A 4 -10.70 23.27 0.01
C TRP A 4 -9.30 23.03 -0.59
N THR A 5 -9.24 22.40 -1.76
CA THR A 5 -7.97 22.17 -2.47
C THR A 5 -7.30 23.46 -2.90
N ASP A 6 -8.10 24.55 -3.13
CA ASP A 6 -7.60 25.88 -3.51
C ASP A 6 -7.17 26.71 -2.28
N SER A 7 -7.45 26.22 -1.07
CA SER A 7 -7.03 26.89 0.16
C SER A 7 -5.55 26.67 0.46
N ALA A 8 -4.95 27.58 1.23
CA ALA A 8 -3.56 27.43 1.68
C ALA A 8 -3.33 26.13 2.45
N LEU A 9 -4.30 25.72 3.25
CA LEU A 9 -4.27 24.44 3.96
C LEU A 9 -4.34 23.25 2.99
N GLY A 10 -5.26 23.30 2.03
CA GLY A 10 -5.42 22.25 1.02
C GLY A 10 -4.15 22.04 0.19
N ASN A 11 -3.55 23.13 -0.28
CA ASN A 11 -2.28 23.08 -1.00
C ASN A 11 -1.15 22.48 -0.15
N TYR A 12 -1.09 22.83 1.13
CA TYR A 12 -0.09 22.27 2.05
C TYR A 12 -0.26 20.76 2.22
N LEU A 13 -1.49 20.26 2.40
CA LEU A 13 -1.78 18.83 2.52
C LEU A 13 -1.46 18.09 1.22
N LEU A 14 -2.00 18.59 0.09
CA LEU A 14 -1.79 17.98 -1.23
C LEU A 14 -0.32 17.90 -1.63
N GLN A 15 0.48 18.92 -1.31
CA GLN A 15 1.91 18.91 -1.59
C GLN A 15 2.63 17.78 -0.86
N TRP A 16 2.33 17.59 0.41
CA TRP A 16 2.91 16.51 1.20
C TRP A 16 2.44 15.14 0.70
N GLU A 17 1.14 14.97 0.47
CA GLU A 17 0.56 13.71 -0.01
C GLU A 17 1.10 13.32 -1.37
N GLN A 18 1.20 14.29 -2.28
CA GLN A 18 1.75 14.06 -3.61
C GLN A 18 3.18 13.55 -3.53
N GLN A 19 4.01 14.19 -2.69
CA GLN A 19 5.40 13.75 -2.50
C GLN A 19 5.46 12.33 -1.91
N ARG A 20 4.60 12.01 -0.93
CA ARG A 20 4.59 10.67 -0.33
C ARG A 20 4.06 9.61 -1.30
N CYS A 21 3.03 9.93 -2.08
CA CYS A 21 2.56 9.03 -3.14
C CYS A 21 3.65 8.80 -4.18
N ASP A 22 4.32 9.85 -4.65
CA ASP A 22 5.40 9.73 -5.63
C ASP A 22 6.51 8.79 -5.15
N GLU A 23 6.94 8.95 -3.89
CA GLU A 23 7.94 8.08 -3.26
C GLU A 23 7.43 6.64 -3.10
N ALA A 24 6.16 6.48 -2.68
CA ALA A 24 5.59 5.17 -2.43
C ALA A 24 5.40 4.34 -3.71
N VAL A 25 5.05 4.99 -4.83
CA VAL A 25 4.71 4.26 -6.07
C VAL A 25 5.87 4.14 -7.06
N ALA A 26 6.96 4.89 -6.87
CA ALA A 26 8.09 4.96 -7.83
C ALA A 26 8.75 3.60 -8.07
N ASP A 27 8.90 2.81 -7.01
CA ASP A 27 9.59 1.53 -7.02
C ASP A 27 8.65 0.32 -7.10
N ILE A 28 7.34 0.57 -7.31
CA ILE A 28 6.38 -0.50 -7.49
C ILE A 28 6.28 -0.83 -8.98
N PHE A 29 6.65 -2.06 -9.32
CA PHE A 29 6.61 -2.57 -10.69
C PHE A 29 5.40 -3.47 -10.88
N GLY A 30 4.90 -3.51 -12.12
CA GLY A 30 3.76 -4.31 -12.53
C GLY A 30 3.21 -3.80 -13.85
N TYR A 31 2.00 -4.22 -14.17
CA TYR A 31 1.32 -3.83 -15.40
C TYR A 31 0.11 -2.94 -15.14
N HIS A 32 -0.60 -3.18 -14.04
CA HIS A 32 -1.93 -2.65 -13.80
C HIS A 32 -2.02 -1.88 -12.49
N SER A 33 -2.29 -0.59 -12.57
CA SER A 33 -2.43 0.28 -11.40
C SER A 33 -3.76 1.04 -11.42
N LEU A 34 -4.35 1.21 -10.24
CA LEU A 34 -5.64 1.87 -10.05
C LEU A 34 -5.52 2.92 -8.94
N GLN A 35 -5.99 4.13 -9.23
CA GLN A 35 -6.28 5.15 -8.22
C GLN A 35 -7.80 5.27 -8.06
N LEU A 36 -8.28 5.24 -6.82
CA LEU A 36 -9.69 5.42 -6.48
C LEU A 36 -9.94 6.81 -5.88
N GLY A 37 -10.76 7.61 -6.55
CA GLY A 37 -11.15 8.92 -6.05
C GLY A 37 -10.07 9.99 -6.17
N MET A 38 -10.35 11.16 -5.59
CA MET A 38 -9.49 12.34 -5.47
C MET A 38 -8.60 12.66 -6.69
N PRO A 39 -9.19 13.04 -7.82
CA PRO A 39 -8.47 13.26 -9.08
C PRO A 39 -7.47 14.42 -9.04
N MET A 40 -7.55 15.30 -8.01
CA MET A 40 -6.60 16.40 -7.80
C MET A 40 -5.23 15.91 -7.34
N LEU A 41 -5.17 14.76 -6.66
CA LEU A 41 -3.94 14.08 -6.32
C LEU A 41 -3.58 13.11 -7.44
N GLN A 42 -2.50 13.37 -8.15
CA GLN A 42 -2.03 12.49 -9.23
C GLN A 42 -1.13 11.38 -8.64
N ALA A 43 -1.73 10.48 -7.86
CA ALA A 43 -0.98 9.51 -7.08
C ALA A 43 -0.19 8.50 -7.94
N LEU A 44 -0.55 8.32 -9.20
CA LEU A 44 0.12 7.41 -10.13
C LEU A 44 1.11 8.11 -11.08
N ARG A 45 1.38 9.41 -10.92
CA ARG A 45 2.21 10.16 -11.88
C ARG A 45 3.67 9.70 -11.91
N SER A 46 4.21 9.24 -10.81
CA SER A 46 5.60 8.74 -10.71
C SER A 46 5.71 7.23 -10.96
N ASN A 47 4.58 6.54 -11.15
CA ASN A 47 4.56 5.12 -11.41
C ASN A 47 4.78 4.83 -12.91
N ARG A 48 5.52 3.76 -13.22
CA ARG A 48 5.93 3.39 -14.58
C ARG A 48 5.08 2.29 -15.21
N MET A 49 4.01 1.87 -14.56
CA MET A 49 3.10 0.85 -15.11
C MET A 49 2.42 1.35 -16.37
N PRO A 50 2.28 0.52 -17.42
CA PRO A 50 1.66 0.92 -18.67
C PRO A 50 0.18 1.22 -18.52
N ASP A 51 -0.54 0.39 -17.78
CA ASP A 51 -1.99 0.53 -17.59
C ASP A 51 -2.29 1.21 -16.27
N ARG A 52 -2.82 2.43 -16.38
CA ARG A 52 -3.18 3.26 -15.23
C ARG A 52 -4.64 3.68 -15.34
N TRP A 53 -5.40 3.40 -14.30
CA TRP A 53 -6.81 3.77 -14.22
C TRP A 53 -7.05 4.75 -13.08
N LEU A 54 -7.97 5.68 -13.33
CA LEU A 54 -8.55 6.55 -12.33
C LEU A 54 -10.04 6.21 -12.20
N ALA A 55 -10.42 5.58 -11.11
CA ALA A 55 -11.81 5.29 -10.81
C ALA A 55 -12.44 6.43 -9.99
N LEU A 56 -13.56 6.93 -10.46
CA LEU A 56 -14.31 8.02 -9.86
C LEU A 56 -15.76 7.58 -9.69
N ASP A 57 -16.41 8.07 -8.64
CA ASP A 57 -17.87 8.01 -8.57
C ASP A 57 -18.50 9.05 -9.52
N SER A 58 -19.80 9.00 -9.70
CA SER A 58 -20.51 9.90 -10.63
C SER A 58 -20.41 11.38 -10.22
N SER A 59 -20.30 11.68 -8.94
CA SER A 59 -20.15 13.05 -8.42
C SER A 59 -18.74 13.59 -8.64
N ALA A 60 -17.74 12.81 -8.32
CA ALA A 60 -16.33 13.15 -8.53
C ALA A 60 -15.98 13.28 -10.03
N LEU A 61 -16.65 12.54 -10.90
CA LEU A 61 -16.49 12.69 -12.35
C LEU A 61 -16.93 14.05 -12.86
N GLN A 62 -18.05 14.60 -12.35
CA GLN A 62 -18.52 15.92 -12.74
C GLN A 62 -17.51 17.01 -12.32
N ASP A 63 -17.01 16.91 -11.10
CA ASP A 63 -15.96 17.79 -10.59
C ASP A 63 -14.68 17.70 -11.44
N TRP A 64 -14.25 16.51 -11.76
CA TRP A 64 -13.09 16.26 -12.60
C TRP A 64 -13.23 16.86 -14.00
N GLN A 65 -14.38 16.68 -14.64
CA GLN A 65 -14.65 17.26 -15.96
C GLN A 65 -14.65 18.79 -15.92
N ALA A 66 -15.19 19.40 -14.87
CA ALA A 66 -15.17 20.84 -14.68
C ALA A 66 -13.73 21.37 -14.54
N VAL A 67 -12.89 20.71 -13.72
CA VAL A 67 -11.48 21.08 -13.53
C VAL A 67 -10.69 20.99 -14.84
N ARG A 68 -10.89 19.91 -15.62
CA ARG A 68 -10.24 19.76 -16.94
C ARG A 68 -10.62 20.85 -17.92
N ARG A 69 -11.90 21.26 -17.96
CA ARG A 69 -12.36 22.34 -18.86
C ARG A 69 -11.73 23.68 -18.53
N LEU A 70 -11.43 23.92 -17.26
CA LEU A 70 -10.79 25.15 -16.79
C LEU A 70 -9.28 25.19 -17.01
N GLY A 71 -8.66 24.13 -17.54
CA GLY A 71 -7.23 24.04 -17.81
C GLY A 71 -6.35 23.95 -16.56
N ASN A 72 -6.95 23.77 -15.40
CA ASN A 72 -6.24 23.69 -14.10
C ASN A 72 -5.68 22.30 -13.78
N VAL A 73 -5.67 21.37 -14.73
CA VAL A 73 -4.99 20.08 -14.53
C VAL A 73 -3.51 20.32 -14.78
N PRO A 74 -2.63 20.06 -13.81
CA PRO A 74 -1.20 20.13 -14.06
C PRO A 74 -0.87 19.22 -15.25
N SER A 75 -0.24 19.80 -16.26
CA SER A 75 0.23 19.06 -17.44
C SER A 75 1.35 18.13 -16.99
N SER A 76 1.01 16.89 -16.59
CA SER A 76 2.02 15.86 -16.45
C SER A 76 2.46 15.43 -17.85
N GLU A 77 3.74 15.28 -18.07
CA GLU A 77 4.30 14.72 -19.30
C GLU A 77 3.87 13.26 -19.56
N LEU A 78 3.20 12.67 -18.57
CA LEU A 78 2.74 11.28 -18.63
C LEU A 78 1.33 11.18 -19.26
N PRO A 79 1.05 10.08 -19.97
CA PRO A 79 -0.28 9.84 -20.50
C PRO A 79 -1.35 9.89 -19.39
N ILE A 80 -2.46 10.54 -19.70
CA ILE A 80 -3.60 10.66 -18.78
C ILE A 80 -4.12 9.25 -18.50
N PRO A 81 -4.36 8.89 -17.22
CA PRO A 81 -4.91 7.60 -16.87
C PRO A 81 -6.31 7.43 -17.52
N SER A 82 -6.65 6.20 -17.86
CA SER A 82 -8.00 5.85 -18.31
C SER A 82 -8.98 6.10 -17.18
N VAL A 83 -10.02 6.90 -17.45
CA VAL A 83 -11.02 7.24 -16.43
C VAL A 83 -12.16 6.23 -16.46
N LEU A 84 -12.50 5.70 -15.30
CA LEU A 84 -13.54 4.72 -15.07
C LEU A 84 -14.55 5.29 -14.08
N VAL A 85 -15.85 5.08 -14.35
CA VAL A 85 -16.92 5.46 -13.40
C VAL A 85 -17.42 4.20 -12.71
N THR A 86 -17.23 4.13 -11.40
CA THR A 86 -17.63 2.97 -10.60
C THR A 86 -17.79 3.34 -9.13
N ALA A 87 -18.56 2.54 -8.41
CA ALA A 87 -18.59 2.61 -6.95
C ALA A 87 -17.30 2.03 -6.37
N PRO A 88 -16.69 2.65 -5.35
CA PRO A 88 -15.48 2.15 -4.71
C PRO A 88 -15.62 0.75 -4.08
N GLU A 89 -16.86 0.38 -3.71
CA GLU A 89 -17.22 -0.89 -3.10
C GLU A 89 -17.41 -2.03 -4.11
N ALA A 90 -17.45 -1.72 -5.43
CA ALA A 90 -17.70 -2.70 -6.49
C ALA A 90 -16.88 -2.35 -7.74
N LEU A 91 -15.64 -2.83 -7.77
CA LEU A 91 -14.71 -2.54 -8.86
C LEU A 91 -14.91 -3.53 -10.03
N PRO A 92 -14.97 -3.04 -11.28
CA PRO A 92 -15.15 -3.89 -12.45
C PRO A 92 -13.84 -4.56 -12.90
N PHE A 93 -13.07 -5.03 -11.94
CA PHE A 93 -11.82 -5.76 -12.18
C PHE A 93 -11.95 -7.20 -11.67
N ALA A 94 -11.29 -8.12 -12.36
CA ALA A 94 -11.21 -9.51 -11.92
C ALA A 94 -10.46 -9.63 -10.58
N GLU A 95 -10.69 -10.71 -9.87
CA GLU A 95 -9.91 -11.04 -8.68
C GLU A 95 -8.43 -11.20 -9.04
N LYS A 96 -7.54 -10.64 -8.23
CA LYS A 96 -6.07 -10.76 -8.41
C LYS A 96 -5.58 -10.26 -9.77
N SER A 97 -6.08 -9.12 -10.22
CA SER A 97 -5.75 -8.55 -11.53
C SER A 97 -4.94 -7.24 -11.48
N LEU A 98 -4.82 -6.61 -10.32
CA LEU A 98 -4.11 -5.34 -10.15
C LEU A 98 -2.85 -5.49 -9.31
N ASP A 99 -1.76 -4.86 -9.73
CA ASP A 99 -0.49 -4.83 -9.01
C ASP A 99 -0.46 -3.73 -7.94
N LEU A 100 -1.13 -2.62 -8.21
CA LEU A 100 -1.16 -1.45 -7.33
C LEU A 100 -2.56 -0.85 -7.25
N VAL A 101 -3.03 -0.60 -6.03
CA VAL A 101 -4.23 0.19 -5.76
C VAL A 101 -3.88 1.35 -4.83
N VAL A 102 -4.28 2.57 -5.19
CA VAL A 102 -4.08 3.77 -4.37
C VAL A 102 -5.42 4.35 -3.95
N LEU A 103 -5.61 4.57 -2.66
CA LEU A 103 -6.82 5.09 -2.03
C LEU A 103 -6.55 6.45 -1.38
N PRO A 104 -6.51 7.56 -2.15
CA PRO A 104 -6.34 8.88 -1.58
C PRO A 104 -7.67 9.38 -1.02
N HIS A 105 -7.80 9.46 0.30
CA HIS A 105 -9.00 9.88 1.03
C HIS A 105 -10.31 9.14 0.68
N THR A 106 -10.20 8.02 -0.05
CA THR A 106 -11.37 7.25 -0.48
C THR A 106 -12.14 6.69 0.70
N LEU A 107 -11.44 6.23 1.75
CA LEU A 107 -12.06 5.67 2.95
C LEU A 107 -12.84 6.69 3.79
N GLU A 108 -12.64 7.97 3.53
CA GLU A 108 -13.30 9.07 4.25
C GLU A 108 -14.51 9.60 3.50
N THR A 109 -14.60 9.30 2.21
CA THR A 109 -15.66 9.78 1.32
C THR A 109 -16.68 8.70 0.98
N CYS A 110 -16.35 7.41 1.17
CA CYS A 110 -17.26 6.30 0.93
C CYS A 110 -18.19 6.04 2.14
N GLU A 111 -19.30 5.34 1.90
CA GLU A 111 -20.28 4.97 2.93
C GLU A 111 -19.77 3.79 3.78
N ASP A 112 -19.14 2.79 3.15
CA ASP A 112 -18.57 1.62 3.82
C ASP A 112 -17.07 1.44 3.51
N PRO A 113 -16.19 2.02 4.36
CA PRO A 113 -14.74 1.86 4.21
C PRO A 113 -14.25 0.40 4.25
N HIS A 114 -14.96 -0.47 4.97
CA HIS A 114 -14.63 -1.90 5.02
C HIS A 114 -14.91 -2.60 3.69
N ALA A 115 -16.03 -2.28 3.03
CA ALA A 115 -16.34 -2.82 1.72
C ALA A 115 -15.30 -2.39 0.69
N VAL A 116 -14.88 -1.11 0.70
CA VAL A 116 -13.83 -0.60 -0.17
C VAL A 116 -12.50 -1.34 0.04
N LEU A 117 -12.06 -1.52 1.27
CA LEU A 117 -10.81 -2.25 1.56
C LEU A 117 -10.88 -3.73 1.17
N ARG A 118 -12.03 -4.38 1.38
CA ARG A 118 -12.26 -5.77 0.97
C ARG A 118 -12.20 -5.90 -0.55
N GLU A 119 -12.79 -4.94 -1.25
CA GLU A 119 -12.79 -4.92 -2.70
C GLU A 119 -11.40 -4.63 -3.26
N ALA A 120 -10.65 -3.67 -2.68
CA ALA A 120 -9.26 -3.44 -3.00
C ALA A 120 -8.40 -4.70 -2.77
N ALA A 121 -8.59 -5.38 -1.65
CA ALA A 121 -7.90 -6.64 -1.37
C ALA A 121 -8.28 -7.76 -2.35
N ARG A 122 -9.54 -7.81 -2.84
CA ARG A 122 -9.99 -8.79 -3.83
C ARG A 122 -9.26 -8.61 -5.16
N VAL A 123 -9.23 -7.38 -5.67
CA VAL A 123 -8.65 -7.09 -6.99
C VAL A 123 -7.12 -7.12 -7.00
N LEU A 124 -6.46 -6.88 -5.86
CA LEU A 124 -5.01 -6.96 -5.74
C LEU A 124 -4.52 -8.40 -5.93
N MET A 125 -3.48 -8.56 -6.74
CA MET A 125 -2.78 -9.83 -6.89
C MET A 125 -1.90 -10.15 -5.66
N PRO A 126 -1.45 -11.39 -5.51
CA PRO A 126 -0.43 -11.73 -4.52
C PRO A 126 0.80 -10.83 -4.67
N GLU A 127 1.34 -10.35 -3.57
CA GLU A 127 2.45 -9.38 -3.51
C GLU A 127 2.11 -7.99 -4.11
N GLY A 128 0.86 -7.77 -4.55
CA GLY A 128 0.37 -6.46 -4.97
C GLY A 128 0.31 -5.48 -3.78
N ARG A 129 0.43 -4.21 -4.06
CA ARG A 129 0.53 -3.16 -3.05
C ARG A 129 -0.71 -2.28 -3.00
N LEU A 130 -1.09 -1.95 -1.78
CA LEU A 130 -2.14 -0.99 -1.46
C LEU A 130 -1.50 0.24 -0.81
N VAL A 131 -1.76 1.41 -1.38
CA VAL A 131 -1.36 2.70 -0.78
C VAL A 131 -2.60 3.42 -0.30
N VAL A 132 -2.66 3.77 0.97
CA VAL A 132 -3.79 4.48 1.58
C VAL A 132 -3.32 5.80 2.14
N CYS A 133 -3.86 6.91 1.66
CA CYS A 133 -3.68 8.23 2.25
C CYS A 133 -4.97 8.66 2.95
N GLY A 134 -4.85 9.19 4.16
CA GLY A 134 -6.01 9.58 4.93
C GLY A 134 -5.71 10.60 6.04
N LEU A 135 -6.76 11.26 6.49
CA LEU A 135 -6.69 12.22 7.61
C LEU A 135 -6.65 11.49 8.94
N ASN A 136 -5.79 11.94 9.80
CA ASN A 136 -5.65 11.39 11.14
C ASN A 136 -6.56 12.13 12.14
N PRO A 137 -7.61 11.48 12.65
CA PRO A 137 -8.53 12.12 13.60
C PRO A 137 -7.90 12.39 14.98
N MET A 138 -6.76 11.77 15.29
CA MET A 138 -6.01 11.98 16.54
C MET A 138 -4.99 13.11 16.44
N SER A 139 -4.82 13.72 15.27
CA SER A 139 -3.91 14.84 15.05
C SER A 139 -4.45 16.14 15.66
N LEU A 140 -3.58 17.15 15.74
CA LEU A 140 -3.98 18.50 16.12
C LEU A 140 -5.11 19.03 15.24
N MET A 141 -5.04 18.83 13.94
CA MET A 141 -6.10 19.17 12.99
C MET A 141 -7.39 18.38 13.25
N GLY A 142 -7.29 17.09 13.56
CA GLY A 142 -8.44 16.25 13.90
C GLY A 142 -9.14 16.70 15.17
N VAL A 143 -8.38 17.05 16.21
CA VAL A 143 -8.91 17.60 17.48
C VAL A 143 -9.54 18.97 17.24
N GLN A 144 -8.88 19.87 16.51
CA GLN A 144 -9.42 21.17 16.16
C GLN A 144 -10.75 21.02 15.40
N ARG A 145 -10.85 20.13 14.44
CA ARG A 145 -12.08 19.83 13.71
C ARG A 145 -13.21 19.35 14.63
N ARG A 146 -12.90 18.59 15.70
CA ARG A 146 -13.89 18.17 16.71
C ARG A 146 -14.41 19.32 17.55
N LEU A 147 -13.55 20.27 17.88
CA LEU A 147 -13.91 21.42 18.71
C LEU A 147 -14.66 22.49 17.91
N GLU A 148 -14.24 22.71 16.66
CA GLU A 148 -14.83 23.69 15.76
C GLU A 148 -15.98 23.09 14.96
N ARG A 149 -17.12 22.85 15.58
CA ARG A 149 -18.31 22.26 14.93
C ARG A 149 -18.86 23.05 13.74
N ARG A 150 -18.38 24.27 13.47
CA ARG A 150 -19.00 25.23 12.54
C ARG A 150 -18.28 25.46 11.21
N THR A 151 -17.04 25.06 11.05
CA THR A 151 -16.30 25.24 9.79
C THR A 151 -15.67 23.94 9.34
N PRO A 152 -16.27 23.23 8.39
CA PRO A 152 -15.58 22.11 7.76
C PRO A 152 -14.46 22.69 6.90
N TYR A 153 -13.23 22.71 7.43
CA TYR A 153 -12.04 23.03 6.63
C TYR A 153 -11.87 22.08 5.44
N LEU A 154 -12.50 20.91 5.51
CA LEU A 154 -12.52 19.86 4.51
C LEU A 154 -13.97 19.44 4.26
N PRO A 155 -14.75 20.16 3.47
CA PRO A 155 -16.14 19.86 3.18
C PRO A 155 -16.24 18.52 2.42
N GLY A 156 -17.22 17.71 2.80
CA GLY A 156 -17.51 16.43 2.13
C GLY A 156 -16.63 15.24 2.54
N ILE A 157 -15.65 15.43 3.39
CA ILE A 157 -14.86 14.33 3.95
C ILE A 157 -15.46 13.94 5.30
N GLY A 158 -15.78 12.66 5.46
CA GLY A 158 -16.29 12.07 6.69
C GLY A 158 -15.31 12.17 7.86
N TRP A 159 -15.61 11.51 8.96
CA TRP A 159 -14.65 11.36 10.06
C TRP A 159 -13.53 10.44 9.60
N GLY A 160 -12.30 10.93 9.57
CA GLY A 160 -11.14 10.17 9.12
C GLY A 160 -11.04 8.82 9.84
N VAL A 161 -10.58 7.82 9.11
CA VAL A 161 -10.26 6.51 9.69
C VAL A 161 -8.92 6.62 10.42
N GLY A 162 -8.92 6.45 11.75
CA GLY A 162 -7.66 6.50 12.50
C GLY A 162 -6.72 5.37 12.10
N TYR A 163 -5.41 5.66 12.11
CA TYR A 163 -4.38 4.69 11.72
C TYR A 163 -4.50 3.33 12.42
N TRP A 164 -4.77 3.29 13.71
CA TRP A 164 -4.88 2.03 14.47
C TRP A 164 -6.04 1.17 13.98
N ARG A 165 -7.18 1.80 13.66
CA ARG A 165 -8.33 1.09 13.08
C ARG A 165 -8.01 0.59 11.67
N LEU A 166 -7.37 1.41 10.85
CA LEU A 166 -6.94 1.00 9.51
C LEU A 166 -5.98 -0.20 9.58
N ARG A 167 -5.01 -0.17 10.49
CA ARG A 167 -4.08 -1.27 10.71
C ARG A 167 -4.80 -2.58 11.05
N ASP A 168 -5.77 -2.52 11.95
CA ASP A 168 -6.54 -3.71 12.33
C ASP A 168 -7.32 -4.27 11.12
N TRP A 169 -7.91 -3.39 10.33
CA TRP A 169 -8.65 -3.79 9.12
C TRP A 169 -7.74 -4.41 8.06
N LEU A 170 -6.57 -3.82 7.82
CA LEU A 170 -5.58 -4.35 6.88
C LEU A 170 -5.10 -5.74 7.30
N SER A 171 -4.83 -5.93 8.58
CA SER A 171 -4.42 -7.23 9.14
C SER A 171 -5.48 -8.32 8.93
N LEU A 172 -6.77 -7.99 9.07
CA LEU A 172 -7.86 -8.93 8.80
C LEU A 172 -7.98 -9.34 7.33
N LEU A 173 -7.46 -8.50 6.42
CA LEU A 173 -7.48 -8.74 4.98
C LEU A 173 -6.17 -9.34 4.44
N ALA A 174 -5.28 -9.82 5.32
CA ALA A 174 -3.94 -10.32 4.97
C ALA A 174 -3.10 -9.28 4.19
N LEU A 175 -3.26 -8.00 4.54
CA LEU A 175 -2.48 -6.89 4.03
C LEU A 175 -1.46 -6.47 5.09
N ASP A 176 -0.20 -6.83 4.88
CA ASP A 176 0.89 -6.50 5.80
C ASP A 176 1.42 -5.10 5.51
N ILE A 177 1.57 -4.28 6.54
CA ILE A 177 2.05 -2.91 6.40
C ILE A 177 3.58 -2.93 6.22
N GLU A 178 4.05 -2.44 5.06
CA GLU A 178 5.48 -2.28 4.75
C GLU A 178 6.02 -0.93 5.24
N ALA A 179 5.23 0.14 5.07
CA ALA A 179 5.66 1.48 5.44
C ALA A 179 4.49 2.32 5.94
N VAL A 180 4.78 3.20 6.87
CA VAL A 180 3.83 4.21 7.37
C VAL A 180 4.56 5.54 7.51
N GLN A 181 3.97 6.58 6.95
CA GLN A 181 4.48 7.93 7.05
C GLN A 181 3.37 8.85 7.54
N PHE A 182 3.72 9.72 8.48
CA PHE A 182 2.83 10.76 9.01
C PHE A 182 3.42 12.12 8.70
N GLY A 183 2.56 13.09 8.44
CA GLY A 183 2.98 14.46 8.18
C GLY A 183 1.89 15.48 8.43
N CYS A 184 2.19 16.73 8.07
CA CYS A 184 1.28 17.83 8.22
C CYS A 184 0.88 18.07 9.68
N TYR A 185 1.87 18.45 10.50
CA TYR A 185 1.69 18.70 11.94
C TYR A 185 1.15 20.09 12.28
N ARG A 186 1.01 20.95 11.29
CA ARG A 186 0.50 22.32 11.50
C ARG A 186 -0.99 22.30 11.85
N PRO A 187 -1.47 23.26 12.67
CA PRO A 187 -2.89 23.38 12.93
C PRO A 187 -3.64 23.78 11.65
N ALA A 188 -4.91 23.40 11.56
CA ALA A 188 -5.77 23.77 10.44
C ALA A 188 -6.01 25.27 10.47
N THR A 189 -5.49 25.99 9.48
CA THR A 189 -5.71 27.42 9.29
C THR A 189 -5.73 27.75 7.80
N GLN A 190 -6.57 28.72 7.42
CA GLN A 190 -6.65 29.18 6.03
C GLN A 190 -5.63 30.29 5.71
N SER A 191 -4.97 30.84 6.73
CA SER A 191 -3.99 31.92 6.56
C SER A 191 -2.61 31.36 6.26
N GLU A 192 -2.04 31.72 5.11
CA GLU A 192 -0.67 31.37 4.74
C GLU A 192 0.36 31.85 5.76
N GLN A 193 0.15 33.03 6.34
CA GLN A 193 1.06 33.60 7.33
C GLN A 193 1.13 32.75 8.59
N TRP A 194 -0.02 32.25 9.04
CA TRP A 194 -0.07 31.33 10.19
C TRP A 194 0.52 29.97 9.84
N LEU A 195 0.25 29.41 8.65
CA LEU A 195 0.88 28.16 8.20
C LEU A 195 2.40 28.27 8.18
N LYS A 196 2.96 29.38 7.68
CA LYS A 196 4.41 29.62 7.70
C LYS A 196 4.95 29.75 9.12
N ARG A 197 4.22 30.43 10.02
CA ARG A 197 4.62 30.58 11.43
C ARG A 197 4.74 29.24 12.15
N TRP A 198 3.90 28.26 11.81
CA TRP A 198 3.88 26.93 12.43
C TRP A 198 4.75 25.90 11.70
N GLU A 199 5.58 26.31 10.76
CA GLU A 199 6.46 25.42 9.99
C GLU A 199 7.42 24.59 10.86
N PHE A 200 7.82 25.14 12.01
CA PHE A 200 8.68 24.43 12.96
C PHE A 200 8.03 23.14 13.49
N LEU A 201 6.69 23.06 13.55
CA LEU A 201 5.99 21.86 14.00
C LEU A 201 6.23 20.66 13.09
N ASP A 202 6.43 20.86 11.79
CA ASP A 202 6.73 19.74 10.89
C ASP A 202 8.09 19.12 11.19
N ARG A 203 9.08 19.95 11.53
CA ARG A 203 10.42 19.48 11.90
C ARG A 203 10.44 18.77 13.25
N TRP A 204 9.70 19.28 14.21
CA TRP A 204 9.66 18.74 15.57
C TRP A 204 8.67 17.58 15.70
N GLY A 205 7.53 17.66 15.02
CA GLY A 205 6.49 16.64 15.04
C GLY A 205 7.00 15.29 14.53
N HIS A 206 7.76 15.30 13.46
CA HIS A 206 8.34 14.08 12.89
C HIS A 206 9.30 13.35 13.87
N LYS A 207 10.00 14.08 14.73
CA LYS A 207 10.94 13.52 15.72
C LYS A 207 10.28 13.21 17.06
N GLY A 208 9.34 14.06 17.50
CA GLY A 208 8.75 13.99 18.84
C GLY A 208 7.47 13.16 18.94
N TRP A 209 6.57 13.31 17.97
CA TRP A 209 5.25 12.67 17.97
C TRP A 209 4.84 12.21 16.57
N PRO A 210 5.53 11.24 15.98
CA PRO A 210 5.33 10.86 14.59
C PRO A 210 3.85 10.51 14.27
N VAL A 211 3.15 9.84 15.19
CA VAL A 211 1.76 9.37 14.98
C VAL A 211 0.71 10.50 15.02
N LEU A 212 1.08 11.71 15.48
CA LEU A 212 0.15 12.86 15.56
C LEU A 212 0.11 13.74 14.32
N GLY A 213 0.72 13.34 13.23
CA GLY A 213 0.60 14.03 11.95
C GLY A 213 -0.85 14.12 11.49
N GLY A 214 -1.20 15.21 10.80
CA GLY A 214 -2.56 15.49 10.29
C GLY A 214 -3.00 14.51 9.21
N VAL A 215 -2.03 14.00 8.45
CA VAL A 215 -2.22 13.04 7.37
C VAL A 215 -1.30 11.85 7.58
N TYR A 216 -1.75 10.69 7.15
CA TYR A 216 -0.92 9.49 7.06
C TYR A 216 -0.91 8.95 5.62
N CYS A 217 0.19 8.33 5.24
CA CYS A 217 0.31 7.49 4.06
C CYS A 217 0.82 6.11 4.49
N VAL A 218 0.04 5.08 4.19
CA VAL A 218 0.30 3.68 4.54
C VAL A 218 0.51 2.90 3.27
N VAL A 219 1.59 2.15 3.20
CA VAL A 219 1.86 1.17 2.13
C VAL A 219 1.71 -0.21 2.73
N ALA A 220 0.82 -1.01 2.18
CA ALA A 220 0.59 -2.39 2.58
C ALA A 220 0.74 -3.34 1.39
N VAL A 221 1.20 -4.55 1.65
CA VAL A 221 1.38 -5.61 0.65
C VAL A 221 0.45 -6.78 0.96
N LYS A 222 -0.16 -7.34 -0.09
CA LYS A 222 -1.01 -8.52 0.04
C LYS A 222 -0.16 -9.78 0.13
N ARG A 223 0.07 -10.24 1.36
CA ARG A 223 0.79 -11.50 1.60
C ARG A 223 -0.16 -12.68 1.40
N VAL A 224 0.17 -13.54 0.45
CA VAL A 224 -0.44 -14.86 0.39
C VAL A 224 0.42 -15.78 1.24
N VAL A 225 -0.17 -16.33 2.30
CA VAL A 225 0.47 -17.37 3.08
C VAL A 225 0.65 -18.57 2.14
N GLY A 226 1.81 -18.65 1.51
CA GLY A 226 2.20 -19.84 0.75
C GLY A 226 2.15 -21.05 1.69
N MET A 227 1.77 -22.21 1.18
CA MET A 227 1.90 -23.44 1.94
C MET A 227 3.34 -23.52 2.45
N ARG A 228 3.52 -23.38 3.75
CA ARG A 228 4.76 -23.76 4.39
C ARG A 228 4.86 -25.26 4.15
N LEU A 229 5.70 -25.66 3.22
CA LEU A 229 6.12 -27.06 3.12
C LEU A 229 6.69 -27.37 4.50
N ILE A 230 5.91 -28.09 5.31
CA ILE A 230 6.43 -28.72 6.51
C ILE A 230 7.49 -29.67 5.95
N GLU A 231 8.75 -29.27 6.10
CA GLU A 231 9.83 -30.22 5.83
C GLU A 231 9.46 -31.51 6.58
N PRO A 232 9.29 -32.64 5.86
CA PRO A 232 9.06 -33.90 6.54
C PRO A 232 10.27 -34.06 7.45
N SER A 233 10.03 -34.12 8.75
CA SER A 233 11.07 -34.44 9.72
C SER A 233 11.46 -35.89 9.50
N TRP A 234 12.17 -36.14 8.44
CA TRP A 234 12.97 -37.34 8.35
C TRP A 234 14.00 -37.17 9.46
N ARG A 235 13.66 -37.68 10.64
CA ARG A 235 14.67 -37.95 11.63
C ARG A 235 15.72 -38.73 10.86
N SER A 236 16.85 -38.10 10.61
CA SER A 236 18.09 -38.77 10.30
C SER A 236 18.28 -39.73 11.49
N GLY A 237 17.74 -40.93 11.34
CA GLY A 237 18.02 -42.02 12.27
C GLY A 237 19.53 -42.06 12.31
N ALA A 238 20.10 -41.82 13.49
CA ALA A 238 21.51 -41.97 13.70
C ALA A 238 21.82 -43.37 13.18
N ALA A 239 22.67 -43.48 12.15
CA ALA A 239 23.16 -44.74 11.66
C ALA A 239 23.76 -45.49 12.88
N PRO A 240 23.35 -46.74 13.16
CA PRO A 240 23.94 -47.47 14.25
C PRO A 240 25.44 -47.52 13.98
N LYS A 241 26.25 -47.03 14.93
CA LYS A 241 27.70 -47.16 14.89
C LYS A 241 27.98 -48.64 14.66
N GLY A 242 28.42 -48.99 13.43
CA GLY A 242 28.78 -50.33 13.06
C GLY A 242 29.85 -50.85 14.02
N ALA A 243 29.56 -52.00 14.65
CA ALA A 243 30.55 -52.73 15.38
C ALA A 243 31.71 -53.07 14.44
N PRO A 244 32.97 -53.07 14.91
CA PRO A 244 34.09 -53.42 14.07
C PRO A 244 33.96 -54.86 13.64
N VAL A 245 33.90 -55.15 12.36
CA VAL A 245 34.01 -56.49 11.79
C VAL A 245 35.45 -56.93 11.95
N MET A 246 35.68 -57.88 12.82
CA MET A 246 36.97 -58.56 12.90
C MET A 246 37.20 -59.30 11.59
N ALA A 247 38.21 -58.91 10.84
CA ALA A 247 38.69 -59.69 9.70
C ALA A 247 39.39 -60.95 10.22
N SER A 248 38.74 -62.10 10.08
CA SER A 248 39.39 -63.34 10.26
C SER A 248 40.28 -63.62 9.06
N LYS A 249 41.57 -63.77 9.34
CA LYS A 249 42.63 -64.17 8.43
C LYS A 249 42.72 -65.69 8.53
N GLU A 250 42.34 -66.37 7.48
CA GLU A 250 42.68 -67.80 7.23
C GLU A 250 42.24 -68.14 5.80
N ALA A 251 42.94 -68.83 4.98
CA ALA A 251 44.24 -69.52 4.97
C ALA A 251 44.65 -69.70 3.51
N ALA A 252 45.93 -69.76 3.36
CA ALA A 252 46.60 -70.04 2.09
C ALA A 252 46.46 -71.50 1.66
N ALA A 253 46.85 -71.72 0.43
CA ALA A 253 47.21 -73.01 -0.24
C ALA A 253 46.13 -73.53 -1.19
N GLN A 254 46.40 -73.98 -2.37
CA GLN A 254 47.60 -74.33 -3.16
C GLN A 254 47.21 -74.47 -4.64
N PRO A 255 48.12 -74.52 -5.58
CA PRO A 255 47.81 -74.56 -7.01
C PRO A 255 47.77 -76.06 -7.48
N VAL A 256 46.92 -76.32 -8.42
CA VAL A 256 47.06 -77.55 -9.26
C VAL A 256 46.92 -77.23 -10.70
N SER A 257 47.89 -77.56 -11.38
CA SER A 257 48.31 -77.60 -12.75
C SER A 257 47.38 -78.29 -13.74
N SER A 258 47.47 -77.81 -14.98
CA SER A 258 47.51 -78.53 -16.26
C SER A 258 46.34 -79.41 -16.68
N GLN A 259 45.81 -79.16 -17.85
CA GLN A 259 46.09 -79.75 -19.17
C GLN A 259 45.01 -79.30 -20.16
N GLN A 260 45.36 -78.68 -21.26
CA GLN A 260 45.60 -79.35 -22.57
C GLN A 260 44.41 -80.12 -23.12
N GLY A 261 43.98 -79.78 -24.30
CA GLY A 261 43.22 -80.66 -25.20
C GLY A 261 42.33 -79.90 -26.15
N ASP A 262 42.92 -79.61 -27.24
CA ASP A 262 42.50 -79.81 -28.62
C ASP A 262 41.02 -80.04 -28.94
N LEU A 263 40.40 -79.25 -29.71
CA LEU A 263 40.00 -79.39 -31.10
C LEU A 263 39.16 -78.16 -31.51
#